data_625c132fede68f3573c65be2f7a25da9
#
_entry.id   625c132fede68f3573c65be2f7a25da9
#
_cell.length_a   1.000
_cell.length_b   1.000
_cell.length_c   1.000
_cell.angle_alpha   90.00
_cell.angle_beta   90.00
_cell.angle_gamma   90.00
#
_symmetry.space_group_name_H-M   'P 1'
#
loop_
_entity.id
_entity.type
_entity.pdbx_description
1 polymer ?
#
loop_
_entity_poly.entity_id
_entity_poly.type
_entity_poly.pdbx_seq_one_letter_code
_entity_poly.pdbx_strand_id
1 'polypeptide(L)'
;MAKVKKGEHCLNCNANIEGENFCSECGQINDTRHLTFGQLISESLANVLSFDGRFFKTFVEVISKPGKVARDFTDGKRVRYMNPIRYYFLSSLLIIFAIQYQNNNSQIVSSDSDSQKPGIIKIRSEPNDESENTDEKLAALLLEVENEISSASSFDKITFMLSYLDFEPEAQSQEALGNLGIEGGFYHEFLFHQAQKIHAFNNNEEDSYESFNRAFLNKLFWILFFYIPILGLLLKLLHIRRKMNYPEHLFFAFYQQAFFFQLLFIYVIFNLGGVFLSSLVALYSIHLLLAIKKFYGQKWLKTILKFFLTNLLAIISFMLFFVLSAMIVF
;
A
#
# COMPACT_ATOMS: atom_id res chain seq x y z
N MET A 1 -33.77 -3.95 7.37
CA MET A 1 -33.05 -5.03 6.69
C MET A 1 -33.60 -5.20 5.27
N ALA A 2 -32.77 -5.18 4.24
CA ALA A 2 -33.24 -5.36 2.87
C ALA A 2 -33.71 -6.82 2.67
N LYS A 3 -34.90 -7.00 2.09
CA LYS A 3 -35.54 -8.31 1.87
C LYS A 3 -34.63 -9.19 0.98
N VAL A 4 -34.27 -10.39 1.44
CA VAL A 4 -33.48 -11.37 0.71
C VAL A 4 -34.19 -11.76 -0.59
N LYS A 5 -33.47 -11.77 -1.72
CA LYS A 5 -34.00 -12.22 -3.00
C LYS A 5 -33.55 -13.65 -3.25
N LYS A 6 -34.45 -14.62 -3.04
CA LYS A 6 -34.19 -16.03 -3.26
C LYS A 6 -34.22 -16.40 -4.75
N GLY A 7 -33.37 -17.36 -5.14
CA GLY A 7 -33.35 -17.98 -6.46
C GLY A 7 -33.89 -19.40 -6.39
N GLU A 8 -34.23 -19.97 -7.54
CA GLU A 8 -34.68 -21.38 -7.69
C GLU A 8 -33.49 -22.33 -7.74
N HIS A 9 -32.35 -21.90 -8.25
CA HIS A 9 -31.12 -22.68 -8.36
C HIS A 9 -29.97 -22.02 -7.60
N CYS A 10 -29.12 -22.84 -7.00
CA CYS A 10 -27.93 -22.39 -6.29
C CYS A 10 -26.90 -21.78 -7.27
N LEU A 11 -26.49 -20.55 -7.04
CA LEU A 11 -25.48 -19.87 -7.87
C LEU A 11 -24.10 -20.55 -7.83
N ASN A 12 -23.81 -21.37 -6.79
CA ASN A 12 -22.51 -22.03 -6.63
C ASN A 12 -22.46 -23.43 -7.28
N CYS A 13 -23.43 -24.29 -7.01
CA CYS A 13 -23.44 -25.72 -7.47
C CYS A 13 -24.57 -26.06 -8.42
N ASN A 14 -25.49 -25.14 -8.69
CA ASN A 14 -26.65 -25.28 -9.55
C ASN A 14 -27.73 -26.28 -9.06
N ALA A 15 -27.67 -26.72 -7.78
CA ALA A 15 -28.72 -27.51 -7.18
C ALA A 15 -30.05 -26.75 -7.11
N ASN A 16 -31.20 -27.47 -7.18
CA ASN A 16 -32.50 -26.84 -6.95
C ASN A 16 -32.65 -26.51 -5.46
N ILE A 17 -32.99 -25.27 -5.13
CA ILE A 17 -33.11 -24.71 -3.77
C ILE A 17 -34.36 -23.86 -3.63
N GLU A 18 -35.41 -24.16 -4.40
CA GLU A 18 -36.66 -23.39 -4.40
C GLU A 18 -37.26 -23.31 -2.97
N GLY A 19 -37.44 -22.05 -2.50
CA GLY A 19 -37.98 -21.80 -1.17
C GLY A 19 -37.01 -21.95 0.00
N GLU A 20 -35.84 -22.59 -0.16
CA GLU A 20 -34.85 -22.79 0.89
C GLU A 20 -34.05 -21.52 1.20
N ASN A 21 -33.52 -21.42 2.43
CA ASN A 21 -32.64 -20.32 2.83
C ASN A 21 -31.17 -20.62 2.51
N PHE A 22 -30.79 -21.90 2.48
CA PHE A 22 -29.45 -22.39 2.22
C PHE A 22 -29.50 -23.57 1.24
N CYS A 23 -28.47 -23.72 0.44
CA CYS A 23 -28.33 -24.90 -0.42
C CYS A 23 -27.95 -26.14 0.40
N SER A 24 -28.75 -27.20 0.32
CA SER A 24 -28.50 -28.50 0.98
C SER A 24 -27.21 -29.19 0.52
N GLU A 25 -26.78 -28.95 -0.75
CA GLU A 25 -25.59 -29.58 -1.33
C GLU A 25 -24.27 -28.88 -0.94
N CYS A 26 -24.24 -27.53 -0.88
CA CYS A 26 -22.99 -26.80 -0.71
C CYS A 26 -23.01 -25.76 0.44
N GLY A 27 -24.13 -25.62 1.13
CA GLY A 27 -24.30 -24.69 2.25
C GLY A 27 -24.35 -23.19 1.88
N GLN A 28 -24.41 -22.85 0.58
CA GLN A 28 -24.47 -21.43 0.18
C GLN A 28 -25.82 -20.82 0.54
N ILE A 29 -25.79 -19.61 1.10
CA ILE A 29 -27.00 -18.81 1.36
C ILE A 29 -27.72 -18.55 0.03
N ASN A 30 -29.03 -18.78 0.00
CA ASN A 30 -29.88 -18.49 -1.15
C ASN A 30 -30.19 -16.97 -1.22
N ASP A 31 -29.22 -16.19 -1.69
CA ASP A 31 -29.35 -14.77 -1.92
C ASP A 31 -28.71 -14.39 -3.26
N THR A 32 -29.56 -13.99 -4.21
CA THR A 32 -29.13 -13.61 -5.57
C THR A 32 -28.73 -12.15 -5.69
N ARG A 33 -28.76 -11.37 -4.61
CA ARG A 33 -28.34 -9.95 -4.63
C ARG A 33 -26.83 -9.80 -4.77
N HIS A 34 -26.43 -8.70 -5.36
CA HIS A 34 -25.03 -8.28 -5.33
C HIS A 34 -24.61 -7.93 -3.90
N LEU A 35 -23.42 -8.37 -3.48
CA LEU A 35 -22.85 -8.01 -2.18
C LEU A 35 -22.60 -6.52 -2.10
N THR A 36 -22.98 -5.92 -0.99
CA THR A 36 -22.56 -4.55 -0.64
C THR A 36 -21.18 -4.58 0.01
N PHE A 37 -20.49 -3.45 -0.02
CA PHE A 37 -19.16 -3.34 0.61
C PHE A 37 -19.20 -3.63 2.12
N GLY A 38 -20.24 -3.14 2.82
CA GLY A 38 -20.40 -3.41 4.25
C GLY A 38 -20.59 -4.89 4.58
N GLN A 39 -21.38 -5.64 3.77
CA GLN A 39 -21.53 -7.09 3.92
C GLN A 39 -20.21 -7.83 3.69
N LEU A 40 -19.42 -7.41 2.69
CA LEU A 40 -18.12 -7.99 2.42
C LEU A 40 -17.17 -7.83 3.63
N ILE A 41 -17.10 -6.64 4.23
CA ILE A 41 -16.27 -6.39 5.41
C ILE A 41 -16.76 -7.20 6.62
N SER A 42 -18.05 -7.18 6.93
CA SER A 42 -18.59 -7.89 8.11
C SER A 42 -18.35 -9.39 8.03
N GLU A 43 -18.55 -10.02 6.86
CA GLU A 43 -18.25 -11.43 6.63
C GLU A 43 -16.74 -11.74 6.72
N SER A 44 -15.89 -10.79 6.34
CA SER A 44 -14.44 -10.96 6.39
C SER A 44 -13.92 -10.89 7.82
N LEU A 45 -14.38 -9.91 8.62
CA LEU A 45 -13.93 -9.70 10.01
C LEU A 45 -14.33 -10.86 10.92
N ALA A 46 -15.53 -11.43 10.73
CA ALA A 46 -16.04 -12.52 11.56
C ALA A 46 -15.16 -13.78 11.56
N ASN A 47 -14.32 -13.98 10.53
CA ASN A 47 -13.58 -15.22 10.30
C ASN A 47 -12.17 -15.02 9.72
N VAL A 48 -11.49 -13.91 9.99
CA VAL A 48 -10.20 -13.55 9.36
C VAL A 48 -9.15 -14.66 9.51
N LEU A 49 -9.06 -15.27 10.69
CA LEU A 49 -8.01 -16.24 11.03
C LEU A 49 -8.41 -17.72 10.82
N SER A 50 -9.60 -18.03 10.30
CA SER A 50 -9.93 -19.41 10.02
C SER A 50 -9.23 -19.90 8.75
N PHE A 51 -8.23 -20.79 8.94
CA PHE A 51 -7.61 -21.53 7.84
C PHE A 51 -8.64 -22.49 7.23
N ASP A 52 -9.04 -22.16 6.00
CA ASP A 52 -10.03 -22.92 5.24
C ASP A 52 -9.32 -23.56 4.02
N GLY A 53 -9.60 -24.81 3.71
CA GLY A 53 -9.08 -25.47 2.51
C GLY A 53 -9.39 -24.72 1.20
N ARG A 54 -10.34 -23.79 1.23
CA ARG A 54 -10.65 -22.86 0.13
C ARG A 54 -9.47 -21.95 -0.23
N PHE A 55 -8.52 -21.69 0.71
CA PHE A 55 -7.33 -20.91 0.42
C PHE A 55 -6.50 -21.52 -0.70
N PHE A 56 -6.12 -22.79 -0.55
CA PHE A 56 -5.29 -23.47 -1.56
C PHE A 56 -5.98 -23.58 -2.91
N LYS A 57 -7.28 -23.83 -2.93
CA LYS A 57 -8.05 -23.83 -4.16
C LYS A 57 -8.07 -22.47 -4.83
N THR A 58 -8.31 -21.41 -4.05
CA THR A 58 -8.30 -20.03 -4.55
C THR A 58 -6.92 -19.66 -5.07
N PHE A 59 -5.85 -20.03 -4.33
CA PHE A 59 -4.46 -19.81 -4.70
C PHE A 59 -4.13 -20.43 -6.07
N VAL A 60 -4.38 -21.71 -6.24
CA VAL A 60 -4.11 -22.40 -7.51
C VAL A 60 -4.93 -21.82 -8.66
N GLU A 61 -6.23 -21.54 -8.44
CA GLU A 61 -7.09 -21.00 -9.50
C GLU A 61 -6.81 -19.51 -9.82
N VAL A 62 -6.34 -18.71 -8.87
CA VAL A 62 -5.91 -17.32 -9.15
C VAL A 62 -4.68 -17.31 -10.06
N ILE A 63 -3.68 -18.16 -9.78
CA ILE A 63 -2.47 -18.26 -10.58
C ILE A 63 -2.76 -18.84 -11.97
N SER A 64 -3.44 -19.99 -12.02
CA SER A 64 -3.63 -20.76 -13.26
C SER A 64 -4.71 -20.22 -14.20
N LYS A 65 -5.67 -19.46 -13.67
CA LYS A 65 -6.85 -18.98 -14.41
C LYS A 65 -7.09 -17.49 -14.17
N PRO A 66 -6.27 -16.61 -14.76
CA PRO A 66 -6.32 -15.15 -14.54
C PRO A 66 -7.74 -14.58 -14.66
N GLY A 67 -8.19 -13.85 -13.63
CA GLY A 67 -9.49 -13.18 -13.60
C GLY A 67 -10.72 -14.07 -13.43
N LYS A 68 -10.56 -15.40 -13.48
CA LYS A 68 -11.68 -16.35 -13.34
C LYS A 68 -12.26 -16.33 -11.93
N VAL A 69 -11.41 -16.37 -10.91
CA VAL A 69 -11.85 -16.41 -9.50
C VAL A 69 -12.66 -15.14 -9.17
N ALA A 70 -12.16 -13.98 -9.54
CA ALA A 70 -12.88 -12.72 -9.35
C ALA A 70 -14.23 -12.72 -10.10
N ARG A 71 -14.25 -13.24 -11.33
CA ARG A 71 -15.47 -13.33 -12.13
C ARG A 71 -16.49 -14.30 -11.53
N ASP A 72 -16.08 -15.50 -11.18
CA ASP A 72 -16.94 -16.52 -10.56
C ASP A 72 -17.50 -16.01 -9.20
N PHE A 73 -16.69 -15.31 -8.40
CA PHE A 73 -17.13 -14.72 -7.14
C PHE A 73 -18.17 -13.60 -7.35
N THR A 74 -17.98 -12.76 -8.35
CA THR A 74 -18.93 -11.73 -8.77
C THR A 74 -20.23 -12.34 -9.28
N ASP A 75 -20.15 -13.43 -10.04
CA ASP A 75 -21.31 -14.18 -10.58
C ASP A 75 -22.02 -15.00 -9.49
N GLY A 76 -21.60 -14.91 -8.21
CA GLY A 76 -22.28 -15.47 -7.05
C GLY A 76 -21.75 -16.80 -6.52
N LYS A 77 -20.64 -17.37 -7.06
CA LYS A 77 -20.03 -18.61 -6.56
C LYS A 77 -19.14 -18.35 -5.34
N ARG A 78 -19.77 -17.97 -4.23
CA ARG A 78 -19.07 -17.42 -3.05
C ARG A 78 -18.52 -18.51 -2.12
N VAL A 79 -19.17 -19.65 -2.02
CA VAL A 79 -18.70 -20.78 -1.19
C VAL A 79 -17.51 -21.50 -1.82
N ARG A 80 -17.38 -21.43 -3.15
CA ARG A 80 -16.30 -22.09 -3.89
C ARG A 80 -14.92 -21.53 -3.59
N TYR A 81 -14.84 -20.22 -3.36
CA TYR A 81 -13.59 -19.47 -3.19
C TYR A 81 -13.55 -18.74 -1.85
N MET A 82 -12.35 -18.41 -1.43
CA MET A 82 -12.18 -17.57 -0.26
C MET A 82 -12.65 -16.13 -0.57
N ASN A 83 -13.24 -15.47 0.44
CA ASN A 83 -13.61 -14.07 0.36
C ASN A 83 -12.39 -13.21 -0.03
N PRO A 84 -12.49 -12.26 -0.98
CA PRO A 84 -11.35 -11.51 -1.53
C PRO A 84 -10.56 -10.74 -0.48
N ILE A 85 -11.23 -10.13 0.52
CA ILE A 85 -10.53 -9.41 1.61
C ILE A 85 -9.72 -10.40 2.45
N ARG A 86 -10.32 -11.52 2.86
CA ARG A 86 -9.63 -12.56 3.64
C ARG A 86 -8.43 -13.14 2.87
N TYR A 87 -8.61 -13.38 1.58
CA TYR A 87 -7.54 -13.88 0.72
C TYR A 87 -6.38 -12.90 0.62
N TYR A 88 -6.68 -11.59 0.51
CA TYR A 88 -5.70 -10.52 0.56
C TYR A 88 -4.92 -10.52 1.89
N PHE A 89 -5.64 -10.56 3.03
CA PHE A 89 -5.00 -10.58 4.35
C PHE A 89 -4.06 -11.77 4.53
N LEU A 90 -4.48 -12.98 4.17
CA LEU A 90 -3.62 -14.17 4.28
C LEU A 90 -2.41 -14.09 3.34
N SER A 91 -2.58 -13.60 2.12
CA SER A 91 -1.47 -13.40 1.17
C SER A 91 -0.49 -12.34 1.66
N SER A 92 -0.97 -11.28 2.31
CA SER A 92 -0.10 -10.24 2.90
C SER A 92 0.67 -10.75 4.12
N LEU A 93 0.07 -11.59 4.95
CA LEU A 93 0.77 -12.23 6.08
C LEU A 93 1.92 -13.11 5.60
N LEU A 94 1.75 -13.84 4.49
CA LEU A 94 2.82 -14.66 3.92
C LEU A 94 4.03 -13.82 3.51
N ILE A 95 3.83 -12.68 2.84
CA ILE A 95 4.96 -11.82 2.43
C ILE A 95 5.60 -11.13 3.64
N ILE A 96 4.84 -10.66 4.63
CA ILE A 96 5.38 -10.07 5.86
C ILE A 96 6.27 -11.11 6.57
N PHE A 97 5.79 -12.35 6.72
CA PHE A 97 6.56 -13.43 7.31
C PHE A 97 7.87 -13.70 6.54
N ALA A 98 7.82 -13.73 5.20
CA ALA A 98 9.01 -13.95 4.38
C ALA A 98 10.05 -12.84 4.55
N ILE A 99 9.62 -11.57 4.60
CA ILE A 99 10.51 -10.42 4.82
C ILE A 99 11.16 -10.51 6.19
N GLN A 100 10.40 -10.81 7.26
CA GLN A 100 10.95 -10.96 8.61
C GLN A 100 11.93 -12.14 8.71
N TYR A 101 11.62 -13.26 8.07
CA TYR A 101 12.51 -14.41 8.00
C TYR A 101 13.85 -14.07 7.33
N GLN A 102 13.85 -13.35 6.22
CA GLN A 102 15.06 -12.91 5.52
C GLN A 102 15.87 -11.93 6.37
N ASN A 103 15.24 -10.94 6.99
CA ASN A 103 15.91 -9.96 7.83
C ASN A 103 16.62 -10.61 9.03
N ASN A 104 15.98 -11.58 9.69
CA ASN A 104 16.60 -12.31 10.79
C ASN A 104 17.82 -13.14 10.33
N ASN A 105 17.74 -13.78 9.16
CA ASN A 105 18.86 -14.56 8.63
C ASN A 105 20.04 -13.68 8.20
N SER A 106 19.78 -12.48 7.69
CA SER A 106 20.83 -11.53 7.30
C SER A 106 21.62 -11.02 8.51
N GLN A 107 20.97 -10.84 9.65
CA GLN A 107 21.66 -10.43 10.89
C GLN A 107 22.53 -11.54 11.48
N ILE A 108 22.15 -12.81 11.35
CA ILE A 108 22.96 -13.95 11.85
C ILE A 108 24.24 -14.11 11.02
N VAL A 109 24.17 -13.87 9.70
CA VAL A 109 25.34 -13.98 8.80
C VAL A 109 26.31 -12.80 8.98
N SER A 110 25.82 -11.62 9.37
CA SER A 110 26.67 -10.44 9.59
C SER A 110 27.40 -10.44 10.93
N SER A 111 27.00 -11.26 11.89
CA SER A 111 27.71 -11.40 13.18
C SER A 111 28.97 -12.28 13.10
N ASP A 112 29.17 -13.06 12.05
CA ASP A 112 30.36 -13.93 11.87
C ASP A 112 31.43 -13.39 10.90
N SER A 113 31.17 -12.22 10.27
CA SER A 113 32.13 -11.59 9.36
C SER A 113 32.54 -10.20 9.84
N ASP A 114 33.32 -10.19 10.92
CA ASP A 114 34.14 -9.05 11.27
C ASP A 114 35.39 -9.03 10.34
N SER A 115 35.20 -8.62 9.09
CA SER A 115 36.30 -8.32 8.19
C SER A 115 35.87 -7.41 7.05
N GLN A 116 36.42 -6.20 7.10
CA GLN A 116 36.64 -5.28 6.01
C GLN A 116 35.42 -4.71 5.29
N LYS A 117 34.81 -3.70 5.87
CA LYS A 117 34.13 -2.65 5.11
C LYS A 117 35.14 -1.93 4.24
N PRO A 118 34.92 -1.80 2.90
CA PRO A 118 35.76 -0.92 2.08
C PRO A 118 35.59 0.51 2.61
N GLY A 119 36.70 1.09 3.01
CA GLY A 119 36.76 2.43 3.56
C GLY A 119 36.21 3.46 2.57
N ILE A 120 35.01 3.93 2.80
CA ILE A 120 34.55 5.22 2.28
C ILE A 120 35.36 6.25 3.08
N ILE A 121 36.16 7.01 2.37
CA ILE A 121 37.00 8.11 2.87
C ILE A 121 36.07 9.03 3.67
N LYS A 122 36.09 8.89 5.00
CA LYS A 122 35.55 9.93 5.90
C LYS A 122 36.45 11.15 5.67
N ILE A 123 35.95 12.11 4.90
CA ILE A 123 36.46 13.47 4.97
C ILE A 123 36.11 13.93 6.38
N ARG A 124 37.04 13.71 7.29
CA ARG A 124 37.01 14.27 8.63
C ARG A 124 37.13 15.76 8.44
N SER A 125 36.01 16.47 8.44
CA SER A 125 36.00 17.90 8.73
C SER A 125 36.57 18.02 10.15
N GLU A 126 37.76 18.57 10.26
CA GLU A 126 38.32 18.99 11.54
C GLU A 126 37.33 19.89 12.24
N PRO A 127 37.21 19.83 13.57
CA PRO A 127 36.41 20.78 14.31
C PRO A 127 37.14 22.14 14.24
N ASN A 128 36.75 22.96 13.27
CA ASN A 128 37.09 24.38 13.36
C ASN A 128 36.24 24.95 14.47
N ASP A 129 36.89 25.78 15.32
CA ASP A 129 36.28 26.65 16.33
C ASP A 129 35.25 27.57 15.67
N GLU A 130 34.00 27.15 15.52
CA GLU A 130 32.90 27.93 14.96
C GLU A 130 31.77 28.22 15.96
N SER A 131 32.09 28.26 17.26
CA SER A 131 31.09 28.63 18.28
C SER A 131 30.70 30.12 18.26
N GLU A 132 31.50 30.96 17.62
CA GLU A 132 31.27 32.41 17.62
C GLU A 132 30.43 32.91 16.42
N ASN A 133 30.10 32.05 15.43
CA ASN A 133 29.45 32.43 14.18
C ASN A 133 28.04 31.84 14.01
N THR A 134 27.58 31.00 14.92
CA THR A 134 26.28 30.31 14.82
C THR A 134 25.11 31.24 15.14
N ASP A 135 25.27 32.06 16.21
CA ASP A 135 24.24 32.99 16.64
C ASP A 135 24.05 34.15 15.63
N GLU A 136 25.12 34.60 14.97
CA GLU A 136 25.07 35.64 13.94
C GLU A 136 24.39 35.10 12.65
N LYS A 137 24.66 33.86 12.28
CA LYS A 137 23.99 33.18 11.13
C LYS A 137 22.51 32.92 11.40
N LEU A 138 22.19 32.51 12.63
CA LEU A 138 20.80 32.33 13.05
C LEU A 138 20.03 33.66 13.04
N ALA A 139 20.64 34.73 13.57
CA ALA A 139 20.05 36.06 13.55
C ALA A 139 19.84 36.57 12.13
N ALA A 140 20.78 36.34 11.21
CA ALA A 140 20.64 36.69 9.80
C ALA A 140 19.49 35.94 9.12
N LEU A 141 19.36 34.62 9.38
CA LEU A 141 18.24 33.79 8.90
C LEU A 141 16.91 34.34 9.41
N LEU A 142 16.80 34.66 10.69
CA LEU A 142 15.54 35.14 11.29
C LEU A 142 15.12 36.49 10.69
N LEU A 143 16.07 37.39 10.36
CA LEU A 143 15.80 38.66 9.70
C LEU A 143 15.32 38.47 8.24
N GLU A 144 15.88 37.51 7.52
CA GLU A 144 15.45 37.15 6.16
C GLU A 144 14.03 36.60 6.16
N VAL A 145 13.76 35.68 7.08
CA VAL A 145 12.48 35.01 7.25
C VAL A 145 11.36 35.98 7.63
N GLU A 146 11.60 36.92 8.55
CA GLU A 146 10.61 37.90 9.02
C GLU A 146 10.03 38.76 7.89
N ASN A 147 10.82 39.05 6.86
CA ASN A 147 10.40 39.84 5.71
C ASN A 147 9.57 39.05 4.68
N GLU A 148 9.80 37.75 4.55
CA GLU A 148 9.18 36.91 3.49
C GLU A 148 8.04 36.03 3.97
N ILE A 149 7.97 35.72 5.27
CA ILE A 149 7.13 34.64 5.82
C ILE A 149 5.63 34.89 5.69
N SER A 150 5.20 36.15 5.68
CA SER A 150 3.77 36.50 5.59
C SER A 150 3.14 36.12 4.25
N SER A 151 3.95 36.07 3.17
CA SER A 151 3.54 35.70 1.82
C SER A 151 4.08 34.33 1.36
N ALA A 152 4.87 33.68 2.20
CA ALA A 152 5.54 32.43 1.88
C ALA A 152 4.55 31.29 1.66
N SER A 153 4.81 30.48 0.62
CA SER A 153 4.07 29.24 0.40
C SER A 153 4.35 28.22 1.51
N SER A 154 3.52 27.18 1.61
CA SER A 154 3.75 26.09 2.58
C SER A 154 5.10 25.39 2.38
N PHE A 155 5.57 25.33 1.14
CA PHE A 155 6.89 24.77 0.81
C PHE A 155 8.03 25.65 1.32
N ASP A 156 7.93 26.96 1.13
CA ASP A 156 8.95 27.92 1.61
C ASP A 156 9.00 27.90 3.14
N LYS A 157 7.84 27.81 3.81
CA LYS A 157 7.78 27.67 5.27
C LYS A 157 8.49 26.41 5.78
N ILE A 158 8.35 25.27 5.09
CA ILE A 158 9.09 24.05 5.44
C ILE A 158 10.59 24.27 5.25
N THR A 159 11.02 24.96 4.20
CA THR A 159 12.43 25.25 3.95
C THR A 159 13.02 26.13 5.07
N PHE A 160 12.30 27.16 5.51
CA PHE A 160 12.73 27.99 6.65
C PHE A 160 12.78 27.19 7.96
N MET A 161 11.81 26.30 8.20
CA MET A 161 11.84 25.41 9.37
C MET A 161 13.03 24.44 9.32
N LEU A 162 13.38 23.91 8.15
CA LEU A 162 14.55 23.05 7.98
C LEU A 162 15.84 23.81 8.28
N SER A 163 16.00 25.01 7.71
CA SER A 163 17.14 25.85 7.97
C SER A 163 17.29 26.28 9.45
N TYR A 164 16.15 26.49 10.15
CA TYR A 164 16.16 26.73 11.60
C TYR A 164 16.63 25.50 12.39
N LEU A 165 16.19 24.31 12.01
CA LEU A 165 16.57 23.05 12.65
C LEU A 165 18.05 22.68 12.45
N ASP A 166 18.73 23.22 11.43
CA ASP A 166 20.18 23.09 11.27
C ASP A 166 20.96 23.78 12.41
N PHE A 167 20.35 24.81 13.03
CA PHE A 167 20.93 25.51 14.18
C PHE A 167 20.43 24.96 15.52
N GLU A 168 19.13 24.66 15.62
CA GLU A 168 18.48 24.14 16.83
C GLU A 168 17.71 22.85 16.57
N PRO A 169 18.40 21.71 16.49
CA PRO A 169 17.79 20.41 16.13
C PRO A 169 16.72 19.92 17.11
N GLU A 170 16.81 20.29 18.40
CA GLU A 170 15.93 19.86 19.48
C GLU A 170 14.82 20.90 19.82
N ALA A 171 14.68 21.95 19.02
CA ALA A 171 13.71 23.02 19.28
C ALA A 171 12.27 22.48 19.37
N GLN A 172 11.52 22.99 20.33
CA GLN A 172 10.08 22.70 20.44
C GLN A 172 9.30 23.46 19.38
N SER A 173 8.22 22.85 18.85
CA SER A 173 7.43 23.43 17.76
C SER A 173 6.90 24.84 18.06
N GLN A 174 6.42 25.10 19.26
CA GLN A 174 5.86 26.41 19.64
C GLN A 174 6.93 27.49 19.73
N GLU A 175 8.09 27.17 20.27
CA GLU A 175 9.22 28.09 20.39
C GLU A 175 9.80 28.43 19.01
N ALA A 176 10.06 27.40 18.19
CA ALA A 176 10.59 27.56 16.85
C ALA A 176 9.63 28.36 15.94
N LEU A 177 8.33 28.10 16.00
CA LEU A 177 7.33 28.86 15.24
C LEU A 177 7.27 30.32 15.70
N GLY A 178 7.38 30.57 17.02
CA GLY A 178 7.45 31.92 17.57
C GLY A 178 8.67 32.69 17.09
N ASN A 179 9.86 32.07 17.11
CA ASN A 179 11.10 32.64 16.64
C ASN A 179 11.10 32.95 15.13
N LEU A 180 10.44 32.08 14.34
CA LEU A 180 10.25 32.25 12.90
C LEU A 180 9.12 33.23 12.53
N GLY A 181 8.39 33.82 13.51
CA GLY A 181 7.28 34.73 13.23
C GLY A 181 6.05 34.06 12.59
N ILE A 182 5.95 32.72 12.70
CA ILE A 182 4.83 31.96 12.16
C ILE A 182 3.73 31.83 13.22
N GLU A 183 2.50 32.24 12.88
CA GLU A 183 1.37 32.07 13.79
C GLU A 183 1.18 30.59 14.18
N GLY A 184 1.14 30.34 15.50
CA GLY A 184 0.90 28.98 16.03
C GLY A 184 -0.47 28.44 15.59
N GLY A 185 -0.55 27.13 15.38
CA GLY A 185 -1.77 26.44 15.02
C GLY A 185 -1.49 25.02 14.53
N PHE A 186 -2.50 24.17 14.62
CA PHE A 186 -2.37 22.75 14.26
C PHE A 186 -1.65 22.50 12.91
N TYR A 187 -1.94 23.32 11.91
CA TYR A 187 -1.33 23.19 10.60
C TYR A 187 0.18 23.49 10.60
N HIS A 188 0.61 24.58 11.23
CA HIS A 188 2.01 24.97 11.28
C HIS A 188 2.82 24.07 12.22
N GLU A 189 2.24 23.64 13.33
CA GLU A 189 2.85 22.61 14.20
C GLU A 189 3.05 21.29 13.44
N PHE A 190 2.04 20.86 12.66
CA PHE A 190 2.16 19.69 11.81
C PHE A 190 3.30 19.84 10.79
N LEU A 191 3.40 21.00 10.10
CA LEU A 191 4.50 21.25 9.15
C LEU A 191 5.86 21.22 9.84
N PHE A 192 5.97 21.80 11.04
CA PHE A 192 7.22 21.79 11.81
C PHE A 192 7.63 20.37 12.19
N HIS A 193 6.70 19.55 12.64
CA HIS A 193 6.99 18.13 12.90
C HIS A 193 7.41 17.37 11.64
N GLN A 194 6.88 17.71 10.47
CA GLN A 194 7.39 17.13 9.22
C GLN A 194 8.81 17.61 8.91
N ALA A 195 9.11 18.88 9.12
CA ALA A 195 10.45 19.42 8.96
C ALA A 195 11.46 18.75 9.90
N GLN A 196 11.12 18.55 11.19
CA GLN A 196 11.96 17.82 12.14
C GLN A 196 12.28 16.38 11.67
N LYS A 197 11.28 15.68 11.12
CA LYS A 197 11.49 14.32 10.59
C LYS A 197 12.40 14.31 9.37
N ILE A 198 12.23 15.28 8.45
CA ILE A 198 13.09 15.45 7.27
C ILE A 198 14.52 15.80 7.71
N HIS A 199 14.68 16.70 8.66
CA HIS A 199 15.98 17.10 9.20
C HIS A 199 16.71 15.91 9.87
N ALA A 200 16.01 15.18 10.74
CA ALA A 200 16.54 13.95 11.37
C ALA A 200 16.93 12.89 10.33
N PHE A 201 16.18 12.80 9.24
CA PHE A 201 16.49 11.89 8.13
C PHE A 201 17.76 12.30 7.39
N ASN A 202 17.97 13.59 7.14
CA ASN A 202 19.14 14.08 6.41
C ASN A 202 20.44 13.97 7.22
N ASN A 203 20.37 14.16 8.54
CA ASN A 203 21.56 14.23 9.40
C ASN A 203 22.04 12.86 9.93
N ASN A 204 21.20 11.81 9.87
CA ASN A 204 21.53 10.46 10.31
C ASN A 204 21.43 9.46 9.14
N GLU A 205 22.31 9.56 8.15
CA GLU A 205 22.18 8.85 6.87
C GLU A 205 22.05 7.31 7.01
N GLU A 206 22.87 6.64 7.82
CA GLU A 206 22.82 5.17 7.93
C GLU A 206 21.67 4.66 8.81
N ASP A 207 21.48 5.25 9.99
CA ASP A 207 20.43 4.84 10.95
C ASP A 207 19.03 5.27 10.47
N SER A 208 18.93 6.38 9.73
CA SER A 208 17.69 6.90 9.19
C SER A 208 17.15 6.07 8.03
N TYR A 209 18.02 5.60 7.12
CA TYR A 209 17.61 4.73 6.03
C TYR A 209 17.08 3.39 6.56
N GLU A 210 17.75 2.78 7.54
CA GLU A 210 17.28 1.53 8.14
C GLU A 210 15.97 1.73 8.91
N SER A 211 15.85 2.78 9.70
CA SER A 211 14.66 3.09 10.47
C SER A 211 13.46 3.42 9.57
N PHE A 212 13.68 4.20 8.50
CA PHE A 212 12.66 4.47 7.47
C PHE A 212 12.22 3.19 6.78
N ASN A 213 13.18 2.37 6.32
CA ASN A 213 12.86 1.13 5.61
C ASN A 213 12.07 0.16 6.50
N ARG A 214 12.47 0.04 7.77
CA ARG A 214 11.77 -0.77 8.76
C ARG A 214 10.35 -0.23 9.05
N ALA A 215 10.21 1.08 9.26
CA ALA A 215 8.92 1.72 9.46
C ALA A 215 8.02 1.61 8.22
N PHE A 216 8.58 1.79 7.03
CA PHE A 216 7.88 1.65 5.75
C PHE A 216 7.36 0.21 5.54
N LEU A 217 8.21 -0.79 5.71
CA LEU A 217 7.80 -2.19 5.54
C LEU A 217 6.71 -2.59 6.53
N ASN A 218 6.77 -2.13 7.76
CA ASN A 218 5.73 -2.38 8.77
C ASN A 218 4.38 -1.76 8.40
N LYS A 219 4.39 -0.63 7.69
CA LYS A 219 3.18 0.11 7.31
C LYS A 219 2.71 -0.18 5.87
N LEU A 220 3.57 -0.80 5.04
CA LEU A 220 3.30 -1.09 3.63
C LEU A 220 1.99 -1.85 3.42
N PHE A 221 1.70 -2.82 4.29
CA PHE A 221 0.45 -3.56 4.26
C PHE A 221 -0.78 -2.64 4.35
N TRP A 222 -0.78 -1.71 5.32
CA TRP A 222 -1.88 -0.77 5.52
C TRP A 222 -1.99 0.24 4.38
N ILE A 223 -0.85 0.74 3.90
CA ILE A 223 -0.79 1.66 2.74
C ILE A 223 -1.44 0.99 1.53
N LEU A 224 -1.05 -0.24 1.20
CA LEU A 224 -1.61 -0.98 0.08
C LEU A 224 -3.08 -1.34 0.30
N PHE A 225 -3.49 -1.69 1.53
CA PHE A 225 -4.88 -1.99 1.86
C PHE A 225 -5.80 -0.78 1.62
N PHE A 226 -5.41 0.39 2.13
CA PHE A 226 -6.19 1.62 1.93
C PHE A 226 -6.12 2.15 0.49
N TYR A 227 -5.10 1.76 -0.27
CA TYR A 227 -5.03 2.08 -1.69
C TYR A 227 -6.01 1.26 -2.56
N ILE A 228 -6.39 0.04 -2.15
CA ILE A 228 -7.28 -0.82 -2.97
C ILE A 228 -8.63 -0.15 -3.32
N PRO A 229 -9.32 0.56 -2.42
CA PRO A 229 -10.52 1.32 -2.77
C PRO A 229 -10.30 2.32 -3.92
N ILE A 230 -9.16 3.01 -3.94
CA ILE A 230 -8.80 3.96 -5.00
C ILE A 230 -8.62 3.20 -6.33
N LEU A 231 -7.90 2.09 -6.30
CA LEU A 231 -7.72 1.22 -7.47
C LEU A 231 -9.05 0.68 -7.98
N GLY A 232 -9.96 0.25 -7.08
CA GLY A 232 -11.31 -0.17 -7.43
C GLY A 232 -12.12 0.93 -8.11
N LEU A 233 -11.97 2.18 -7.64
CA LEU A 233 -12.62 3.35 -8.25
C LEU A 233 -12.07 3.63 -9.65
N LEU A 234 -10.76 3.59 -9.84
CA LEU A 234 -10.12 3.74 -11.15
C LEU A 234 -10.62 2.68 -12.14
N LEU A 235 -10.69 1.42 -11.71
CA LEU A 235 -11.22 0.34 -12.52
C LEU A 235 -12.69 0.58 -12.90
N LYS A 236 -13.52 1.07 -11.97
CA LYS A 236 -14.91 1.43 -12.24
C LYS A 236 -15.01 2.56 -13.28
N LEU A 237 -14.20 3.62 -13.14
CA LEU A 237 -14.19 4.75 -14.09
C LEU A 237 -13.79 4.29 -15.50
N LEU A 238 -12.76 3.48 -15.63
CA LEU A 238 -12.30 2.94 -16.91
C LEU A 238 -13.30 1.96 -17.53
N HIS A 239 -14.13 1.30 -16.71
CA HIS A 239 -15.11 0.31 -17.15
C HIS A 239 -16.56 0.77 -16.94
N ILE A 240 -16.82 2.07 -16.87
CA ILE A 240 -18.13 2.66 -16.57
C ILE A 240 -19.27 2.16 -17.50
N ARG A 241 -18.93 1.80 -18.74
CA ARG A 241 -19.89 1.24 -19.70
C ARG A 241 -20.30 -0.20 -19.39
N ARG A 242 -19.65 -0.86 -18.42
CA ARG A 242 -20.06 -2.18 -17.94
C ARG A 242 -21.07 -2.01 -16.80
N LYS A 243 -22.15 -2.79 -16.87
CA LYS A 243 -23.18 -2.80 -15.81
C LYS A 243 -22.67 -3.60 -14.60
N MET A 244 -21.60 -3.07 -13.98
CA MET A 244 -20.95 -3.65 -12.80
C MET A 244 -20.95 -2.65 -11.66
N ASN A 245 -21.23 -3.13 -10.46
CA ASN A 245 -21.23 -2.32 -9.26
C ASN A 245 -19.81 -2.10 -8.73
N TYR A 246 -19.59 -1.05 -7.95
CA TYR A 246 -18.27 -0.76 -7.37
C TYR A 246 -17.64 -1.94 -6.60
N PRO A 247 -18.37 -2.68 -5.74
CA PRO A 247 -17.79 -3.83 -5.03
C PRO A 247 -17.22 -4.91 -5.96
N GLU A 248 -17.75 -5.08 -7.16
CA GLU A 248 -17.25 -6.09 -8.12
C GLU A 248 -15.85 -5.73 -8.64
N HIS A 249 -15.60 -4.44 -8.91
CA HIS A 249 -14.27 -3.94 -9.26
C HIS A 249 -13.30 -4.09 -8.07
N LEU A 250 -13.81 -3.90 -6.86
CA LEU A 250 -13.03 -4.06 -5.64
C LEU A 250 -12.64 -5.54 -5.40
N PHE A 251 -13.54 -6.49 -5.67
CA PHE A 251 -13.20 -7.93 -5.60
C PHE A 251 -12.05 -8.27 -6.56
N PHE A 252 -12.12 -7.76 -7.77
CA PHE A 252 -11.05 -7.93 -8.75
C PHE A 252 -9.72 -7.34 -8.23
N ALA A 253 -9.74 -6.11 -7.69
CA ALA A 253 -8.55 -5.46 -7.16
C ALA A 253 -7.92 -6.25 -6.01
N PHE A 254 -8.71 -6.76 -5.05
CA PHE A 254 -8.21 -7.56 -3.93
C PHE A 254 -7.54 -8.87 -4.40
N TYR A 255 -8.16 -9.61 -5.34
CA TYR A 255 -7.54 -10.84 -5.86
C TYR A 255 -6.26 -10.56 -6.63
N GLN A 256 -6.19 -9.46 -7.40
CA GLN A 256 -4.98 -9.09 -8.13
C GLN A 256 -3.86 -8.64 -7.18
N GLN A 257 -4.18 -7.87 -6.16
CA GLN A 257 -3.20 -7.46 -5.16
C GLN A 257 -2.68 -8.66 -4.33
N ALA A 258 -3.57 -9.59 -3.98
CA ALA A 258 -3.17 -10.83 -3.31
C ALA A 258 -2.22 -11.67 -4.19
N PHE A 259 -2.49 -11.77 -5.49
CA PHE A 259 -1.59 -12.44 -6.44
C PHE A 259 -0.22 -11.75 -6.52
N PHE A 260 -0.18 -10.43 -6.52
CA PHE A 260 1.07 -9.67 -6.44
C PHE A 260 1.88 -10.03 -5.19
N PHE A 261 1.25 -10.11 -4.02
CA PHE A 261 1.91 -10.53 -2.78
C PHE A 261 2.45 -11.96 -2.86
N GLN A 262 1.75 -12.87 -3.51
CA GLN A 262 2.22 -14.25 -3.69
C GLN A 262 3.46 -14.33 -4.58
N LEU A 263 3.54 -13.51 -5.63
CA LEU A 263 4.74 -13.40 -6.44
C LEU A 263 5.91 -12.81 -5.66
N LEU A 264 5.65 -11.76 -4.87
CA LEU A 264 6.66 -11.18 -3.98
C LEU A 264 7.10 -12.16 -2.89
N PHE A 265 6.20 -12.97 -2.33
CA PHE A 265 6.52 -14.03 -1.38
C PHE A 265 7.52 -15.03 -1.98
N ILE A 266 7.26 -15.50 -3.21
CA ILE A 266 8.18 -16.40 -3.92
C ILE A 266 9.54 -15.71 -4.14
N TYR A 267 9.54 -14.46 -4.57
CA TYR A 267 10.76 -13.68 -4.80
C TYR A 267 11.61 -13.55 -3.53
N VAL A 268 11.00 -13.19 -2.42
CA VAL A 268 11.68 -12.98 -1.13
C VAL A 268 12.16 -14.31 -0.55
N ILE A 269 11.32 -15.34 -0.46
CA ILE A 269 11.67 -16.60 0.21
C ILE A 269 12.81 -17.35 -0.49
N PHE A 270 12.87 -17.26 -1.83
CA PHE A 270 13.95 -17.88 -2.62
C PHE A 270 15.15 -16.95 -2.85
N ASN A 271 15.14 -15.74 -2.27
CA ASN A 271 16.19 -14.74 -2.40
C ASN A 271 16.63 -14.53 -3.87
N LEU A 272 15.66 -14.36 -4.75
CA LEU A 272 15.92 -14.24 -6.19
C LEU A 272 16.56 -12.88 -6.50
N GLY A 273 17.67 -12.88 -7.23
CA GLY A 273 18.41 -11.65 -7.58
C GLY A 273 17.65 -10.69 -8.51
N GLY A 274 18.19 -9.49 -8.72
CA GLY A 274 17.52 -8.40 -9.44
C GLY A 274 17.01 -8.74 -10.85
N VAL A 275 17.67 -9.65 -11.57
CA VAL A 275 17.23 -10.14 -12.90
C VAL A 275 15.86 -10.83 -12.82
N PHE A 276 15.58 -11.53 -11.73
CA PHE A 276 14.30 -12.19 -11.52
C PHE A 276 13.16 -11.20 -11.18
N LEU A 277 13.48 -10.03 -10.62
CA LEU A 277 12.48 -9.01 -10.35
C LEU A 277 11.80 -8.52 -11.64
N SER A 278 12.55 -8.25 -12.69
CA SER A 278 12.00 -7.87 -14.00
C SER A 278 11.11 -8.97 -14.59
N SER A 279 11.50 -10.23 -14.42
CA SER A 279 10.71 -11.39 -14.85
C SER A 279 9.40 -11.51 -14.08
N LEU A 280 9.39 -11.24 -12.79
CA LEU A 280 8.16 -11.21 -11.97
C LEU A 280 7.22 -10.09 -12.38
N VAL A 281 7.74 -8.89 -12.63
CA VAL A 281 6.95 -7.75 -13.12
C VAL A 281 6.33 -8.08 -14.49
N ALA A 282 7.08 -8.71 -15.38
CA ALA A 282 6.56 -9.16 -16.68
C ALA A 282 5.47 -10.22 -16.50
N LEU A 283 5.69 -11.22 -15.64
CA LEU A 283 4.71 -12.27 -15.34
C LEU A 283 3.42 -11.68 -14.75
N TYR A 284 3.55 -10.76 -13.78
CA TYR A 284 2.40 -10.05 -13.20
C TYR A 284 1.63 -9.26 -14.26
N SER A 285 2.34 -8.54 -15.14
CA SER A 285 1.74 -7.73 -16.20
C SER A 285 0.95 -8.58 -17.20
N ILE A 286 1.50 -9.72 -17.61
CA ILE A 286 0.82 -10.67 -18.49
C ILE A 286 -0.42 -11.24 -17.79
N HIS A 287 -0.28 -11.67 -16.54
CA HIS A 287 -1.39 -12.19 -15.76
C HIS A 287 -2.50 -11.14 -15.60
N LEU A 288 -2.16 -9.89 -15.25
CA LEU A 288 -3.12 -8.79 -15.11
C LEU A 288 -3.85 -8.49 -16.41
N LEU A 289 -3.15 -8.47 -17.55
CA LEU A 289 -3.75 -8.29 -18.87
C LEU A 289 -4.79 -9.38 -19.18
N LEU A 290 -4.43 -10.66 -18.94
CA LEU A 290 -5.33 -11.79 -19.12
C LEU A 290 -6.52 -11.74 -18.14
N ALA A 291 -6.26 -11.32 -16.90
CA ALA A 291 -7.28 -11.17 -15.86
C ALA A 291 -8.31 -10.08 -16.23
N ILE A 292 -7.86 -8.91 -16.69
CA ILE A 292 -8.74 -7.83 -17.19
C ILE A 292 -9.58 -8.35 -18.36
N LYS A 293 -8.95 -9.05 -19.30
CA LYS A 293 -9.64 -9.64 -20.44
C LYS A 293 -10.76 -10.59 -20.02
N LYS A 294 -10.46 -11.50 -19.10
CA LYS A 294 -11.41 -12.53 -18.62
C LYS A 294 -12.51 -11.91 -17.77
N PHE A 295 -12.15 -11.04 -16.84
CA PHE A 295 -13.09 -10.45 -15.89
C PHE A 295 -14.09 -9.51 -16.57
N TYR A 296 -13.63 -8.59 -17.43
CA TYR A 296 -14.49 -7.62 -18.11
C TYR A 296 -15.05 -8.10 -19.44
N GLY A 297 -14.58 -9.20 -20.01
CA GLY A 297 -15.11 -9.80 -21.25
C GLY A 297 -15.06 -8.84 -22.44
N GLN A 298 -13.98 -8.06 -22.63
CA GLN A 298 -13.82 -7.09 -23.71
C GLN A 298 -13.02 -7.66 -24.89
N LYS A 299 -13.11 -7.01 -26.08
CA LYS A 299 -12.24 -7.32 -27.23
C LYS A 299 -10.78 -6.96 -26.90
N TRP A 300 -9.80 -7.67 -27.48
CA TRP A 300 -8.37 -7.52 -27.17
C TRP A 300 -7.88 -6.08 -27.26
N LEU A 301 -8.15 -5.39 -28.34
CA LEU A 301 -7.68 -4.00 -28.54
C LEU A 301 -8.13 -3.07 -27.40
N LYS A 302 -9.41 -3.18 -26.98
CA LYS A 302 -9.93 -2.39 -25.85
C LYS A 302 -9.31 -2.81 -24.51
N THR A 303 -9.00 -4.10 -24.35
CA THR A 303 -8.37 -4.62 -23.15
C THR A 303 -6.94 -4.10 -23.02
N ILE A 304 -6.14 -4.16 -24.08
CA ILE A 304 -4.76 -3.67 -24.12
C ILE A 304 -4.70 -2.17 -23.82
N LEU A 305 -5.52 -1.37 -24.49
CA LEU A 305 -5.59 0.08 -24.25
C LEU A 305 -5.91 0.39 -22.79
N LYS A 306 -6.93 -0.29 -22.24
CA LYS A 306 -7.33 -0.09 -20.84
C LYS A 306 -6.30 -0.62 -19.84
N PHE A 307 -5.59 -1.69 -20.18
CA PHE A 307 -4.50 -2.20 -19.36
C PHE A 307 -3.41 -1.14 -19.19
N PHE A 308 -2.93 -0.53 -20.28
CA PHE A 308 -1.94 0.54 -20.19
C PHE A 308 -2.47 1.75 -19.42
N LEU A 309 -3.72 2.16 -19.69
CA LEU A 309 -4.33 3.29 -19.00
C LEU A 309 -4.55 3.01 -17.50
N THR A 310 -4.95 1.78 -17.14
CA THR A 310 -5.08 1.36 -15.74
C THR A 310 -3.74 1.42 -15.02
N ASN A 311 -2.67 0.89 -15.63
CA ASN A 311 -1.34 0.91 -15.00
C ASN A 311 -0.81 2.34 -14.87
N LEU A 312 -0.95 3.17 -15.89
CA LEU A 312 -0.54 4.58 -15.84
C LEU A 312 -1.25 5.34 -14.72
N LEU A 313 -2.58 5.26 -14.67
CA LEU A 313 -3.38 5.92 -13.63
C LEU A 313 -3.12 5.32 -12.25
N ALA A 314 -2.90 4.02 -12.16
CA ALA A 314 -2.54 3.36 -10.91
C ALA A 314 -1.21 3.85 -10.37
N ILE A 315 -0.18 4.00 -11.21
CA ILE A 315 1.13 4.54 -10.79
C ILE A 315 0.98 5.98 -10.32
N ILE A 316 0.31 6.85 -11.09
CA ILE A 316 0.11 8.27 -10.72
C ILE A 316 -0.66 8.38 -9.40
N SER A 317 -1.79 7.67 -9.28
CA SER A 317 -2.61 7.72 -8.06
C SER A 317 -1.92 7.07 -6.85
N PHE A 318 -1.11 6.03 -7.07
CA PHE A 318 -0.32 5.42 -6.00
C PHE A 318 0.78 6.35 -5.52
N MET A 319 1.50 7.04 -6.42
CA MET A 319 2.50 8.04 -6.06
C MET A 319 1.88 9.16 -5.22
N LEU A 320 0.75 9.70 -5.65
CA LEU A 320 0.03 10.72 -4.89
C LEU A 320 -0.42 10.20 -3.52
N PHE A 321 -1.04 9.02 -3.49
CA PHE A 321 -1.50 8.39 -2.26
C PHE A 321 -0.33 8.08 -1.31
N PHE A 322 0.81 7.62 -1.86
CA PHE A 322 2.02 7.33 -1.10
C PHE A 322 2.59 8.58 -0.44
N VAL A 323 2.72 9.69 -1.19
CA VAL A 323 3.19 10.97 -0.64
C VAL A 323 2.27 11.44 0.49
N LEU A 324 0.95 11.43 0.28
CA LEU A 324 -0.01 11.81 1.32
C LEU A 324 0.07 10.88 2.55
N SER A 325 0.24 9.58 2.33
CA SER A 325 0.38 8.61 3.43
C SER A 325 1.69 8.80 4.17
N ALA A 326 2.78 9.09 3.47
CA ALA A 326 4.07 9.37 4.09
C ALA A 326 3.99 10.62 4.97
N MET A 327 3.33 11.70 4.53
CA MET A 327 3.12 12.90 5.34
C MET A 327 2.32 12.67 6.62
N ILE A 328 1.43 11.66 6.65
CA ILE A 328 0.61 11.37 7.84
C ILE A 328 1.30 10.36 8.76
N VAL A 329 2.03 9.42 8.17
CA VAL A 329 2.52 8.21 8.82
C VAL A 329 3.97 8.35 9.29
N PHE A 330 4.78 9.10 8.59
CA PHE A 330 6.17 9.44 8.90
C PHE A 330 6.29 10.88 9.34
#